data_590a680e8a1acd19a76f80ae47bc81a0
#
_entry.id   590a680e8a1acd19a76f80ae47bc81a0
#
_cell.length_a   1.000
_cell.length_b   1.000
_cell.length_c   1.000
_cell.angle_alpha   90.00
_cell.angle_beta   90.00
_cell.angle_gamma   90.00
#
_symmetry.space_group_name_H-M   'P 1'
#
loop_
_entity.id
_entity.type
_entity.pdbx_description
1 polymer ?
#
loop_
_entity_poly.entity_id
_entity_poly.type
_entity_poly.pdbx_seq_one_letter_code
_entity_poly.pdbx_strand_id
1 'polypeptide(L)'
;MQTCPRACWRYSLKTLFYLTIITSSFFIFSAGEYRCGSMECDYFEADVSDKASLQRGLSTYMNYCYGCHSLKYSRYKRVAEDLLIPLEMYENNLIFDGSKIGELMEISLTKEDAINWLGAYPPDLTLEARLRRPDWIYTYLRNYYPDSSRPYGVNNRVYQNVNMPHVLEDMQNNLSESQYDQVIYDLSLIHI
;
A
#
# COMPACT_ATOMS: atom_id res chain seq x y z
N MET A 1 49.60 -9.00 -57.02
CA MET A 1 48.66 -9.70 -56.11
C MET A 1 49.25 -9.66 -54.71
N GLN A 2 48.82 -8.75 -53.87
CA GLN A 2 49.31 -8.63 -52.50
C GLN A 2 48.36 -9.43 -51.60
N THR A 3 48.85 -10.51 -51.01
CA THR A 3 48.13 -11.34 -50.06
C THR A 3 48.06 -10.63 -48.71
N CYS A 4 46.81 -10.29 -48.27
CA CYS A 4 46.56 -9.72 -46.96
C CYS A 4 46.96 -10.70 -45.86
N PRO A 5 47.80 -10.32 -44.88
CA PRO A 5 48.27 -11.23 -43.81
C PRO A 5 47.10 -11.62 -42.87
N ARG A 6 47.09 -12.86 -42.45
CA ARG A 6 46.08 -13.48 -41.50
C ARG A 6 45.88 -12.69 -40.18
N ALA A 7 46.73 -11.73 -39.89
CA ALA A 7 46.59 -10.84 -38.72
C ALA A 7 45.45 -9.81 -38.84
N CYS A 8 45.07 -9.39 -40.05
CA CYS A 8 44.02 -8.38 -40.27
C CYS A 8 42.61 -8.91 -39.92
N TRP A 9 42.36 -10.21 -40.11
CA TRP A 9 41.09 -10.83 -39.83
C TRP A 9 40.82 -11.05 -38.31
N ARG A 10 41.89 -11.23 -37.51
CA ARG A 10 41.80 -11.41 -36.07
C ARG A 10 41.43 -10.11 -35.34
N TYR A 11 41.82 -8.96 -35.85
CA TYR A 11 41.43 -7.65 -35.27
C TYR A 11 39.98 -7.30 -35.60
N SER A 12 39.49 -7.66 -36.75
CA SER A 12 38.09 -7.44 -37.17
C SER A 12 37.10 -8.23 -36.31
N LEU A 13 37.41 -9.47 -35.96
CA LEU A 13 36.54 -10.28 -35.07
C LEU A 13 36.52 -9.75 -33.62
N LYS A 14 37.68 -9.31 -33.11
CA LYS A 14 37.76 -8.74 -31.76
C LYS A 14 37.03 -7.41 -31.66
N THR A 15 37.16 -6.54 -32.66
CA THR A 15 36.45 -5.26 -32.70
C THR A 15 34.95 -5.46 -32.86
N LEU A 16 34.47 -6.42 -33.64
CA LEU A 16 33.05 -6.78 -33.70
C LEU A 16 32.52 -7.32 -32.38
N PHE A 17 33.30 -8.13 -31.66
CA PHE A 17 32.91 -8.67 -30.36
C PHE A 17 32.84 -7.59 -29.28
N TYR A 18 33.74 -6.63 -29.28
CA TYR A 18 33.67 -5.47 -28.36
C TYR A 18 32.53 -4.52 -28.72
N LEU A 19 32.22 -4.32 -30.01
CA LEU A 19 31.07 -3.53 -30.45
C LEU A 19 29.73 -4.16 -30.03
N THR A 20 29.59 -5.49 -30.11
CA THR A 20 28.38 -6.20 -29.68
C THR A 20 28.20 -6.15 -28.15
N ILE A 21 29.29 -6.19 -27.36
CA ILE A 21 29.22 -6.05 -25.90
C ILE A 21 28.79 -4.63 -25.50
N ILE A 22 29.31 -3.60 -26.19
CA ILE A 22 28.95 -2.20 -25.90
C ILE A 22 27.50 -1.90 -26.30
N THR A 23 26.99 -2.47 -27.38
CA THR A 23 25.57 -2.28 -27.78
C THR A 23 24.59 -3.05 -26.91
N SER A 24 24.97 -4.17 -26.32
CA SER A 24 24.12 -4.93 -25.39
C SER A 24 24.00 -4.28 -24.00
N SER A 25 24.90 -3.36 -23.64
CA SER A 25 24.85 -2.63 -22.37
C SER A 25 23.86 -1.45 -22.36
N PHE A 26 23.24 -1.13 -23.49
CA PHE A 26 22.25 -0.04 -23.62
C PHE A 26 20.79 -0.49 -23.53
N PHE A 27 20.50 -1.76 -23.22
CA PHE A 27 19.20 -2.12 -22.70
C PHE A 27 19.09 -1.60 -21.26
N ILE A 28 18.92 -0.30 -21.11
CA ILE A 28 18.38 0.30 -19.89
C ILE A 28 17.04 -0.38 -19.71
N PHE A 29 16.95 -1.27 -18.74
CA PHE A 29 15.68 -1.75 -18.21
C PHE A 29 14.98 -0.49 -17.72
N SER A 30 14.08 0.03 -18.55
CA SER A 30 13.12 1.01 -18.09
C SER A 30 12.32 0.30 -17.01
N ALA A 31 12.62 0.57 -15.75
CA ALA A 31 11.77 0.17 -14.66
C ALA A 31 10.38 0.71 -15.04
N GLY A 32 9.44 -0.20 -15.34
CA GLY A 32 8.12 0.18 -15.78
C GLY A 32 7.58 1.22 -14.81
N GLU A 33 7.09 2.33 -15.33
CA GLU A 33 6.49 3.39 -14.54
C GLU A 33 5.39 2.77 -13.67
N TYR A 34 5.58 2.83 -12.36
CA TYR A 34 4.64 2.26 -11.41
C TYR A 34 3.37 3.12 -11.42
N ARG A 35 2.22 2.51 -11.67
CA ARG A 35 0.96 3.21 -11.85
C ARG A 35 -0.08 2.77 -10.82
N CYS A 36 -0.92 3.72 -10.43
CA CYS A 36 -2.09 3.52 -9.59
C CYS A 36 -3.32 3.34 -10.49
N GLY A 37 -3.51 2.11 -11.00
CA GLY A 37 -4.55 1.83 -11.98
C GLY A 37 -4.25 2.52 -13.33
N SER A 38 -5.17 3.39 -13.78
CA SER A 38 -5.03 4.16 -15.02
C SER A 38 -4.32 5.50 -14.84
N MET A 39 -3.97 5.89 -13.62
CA MET A 39 -3.39 7.18 -13.26
C MET A 39 -1.98 7.02 -12.67
N GLU A 40 -1.25 8.10 -12.57
CA GLU A 40 -0.02 8.15 -11.78
C GLU A 40 -0.33 8.10 -10.30
N CYS A 41 0.58 7.54 -9.50
CA CYS A 41 0.44 7.55 -8.05
C CYS A 41 0.75 8.94 -7.50
N ASP A 42 -0.02 9.38 -6.51
CA ASP A 42 0.31 10.58 -5.73
C ASP A 42 1.64 10.35 -5.00
N TYR A 43 2.45 11.40 -4.91
CA TYR A 43 3.70 11.33 -4.17
C TYR A 43 3.42 11.12 -2.67
N PHE A 44 4.08 10.13 -2.08
CA PHE A 44 3.98 9.81 -0.67
C PHE A 44 5.39 9.66 -0.06
N GLU A 45 5.77 10.58 0.81
CA GLU A 45 7.03 10.52 1.57
C GLU A 45 6.73 10.04 2.99
N ALA A 46 7.21 8.83 3.31
CA ALA A 46 6.93 8.19 4.59
C ALA A 46 7.92 8.64 5.67
N ASP A 47 7.44 9.35 6.69
CA ASP A 47 8.19 9.59 7.91
C ASP A 47 7.73 8.66 9.05
N VAL A 48 8.30 7.46 9.10
CA VAL A 48 8.03 6.47 10.16
C VAL A 48 8.63 6.86 11.52
N SER A 49 9.37 7.97 11.62
CA SER A 49 9.85 8.51 12.89
C SER A 49 8.82 9.38 13.59
N ASP A 50 7.84 9.94 12.86
CA ASP A 50 6.72 10.72 13.45
C ASP A 50 5.73 9.80 14.18
N LYS A 51 6.01 9.58 15.46
CA LYS A 51 5.16 8.73 16.31
C LYS A 51 3.76 9.30 16.50
N ALA A 52 3.60 10.60 16.49
CA ALA A 52 2.29 11.23 16.63
C ALA A 52 1.40 10.95 15.40
N SER A 53 1.96 11.03 14.20
CA SER A 53 1.30 10.65 12.95
C SER A 53 0.91 9.16 12.95
N LEU A 54 1.84 8.29 13.31
CA LEU A 54 1.57 6.85 13.43
C LEU A 54 0.48 6.52 14.46
N GLN A 55 0.44 7.20 15.61
CA GLN A 55 -0.60 7.01 16.63
C GLN A 55 -1.98 7.45 16.12
N ARG A 56 -2.07 8.60 15.43
CA ARG A 56 -3.32 9.05 14.80
C ARG A 56 -3.78 8.07 13.70
N GLY A 57 -2.86 7.61 12.86
CA GLY A 57 -3.13 6.61 11.84
C GLY A 57 -3.64 5.29 12.43
N LEU A 58 -3.00 4.81 13.51
CA LEU A 58 -3.47 3.63 14.23
C LEU A 58 -4.89 3.82 14.79
N SER A 59 -5.17 4.96 15.40
CA SER A 59 -6.52 5.28 15.90
C SER A 59 -7.55 5.24 14.77
N THR A 60 -7.24 5.84 13.63
CA THR A 60 -8.12 5.80 12.45
C THR A 60 -8.30 4.36 11.95
N TYR A 61 -7.23 3.57 11.86
CA TYR A 61 -7.30 2.18 11.45
C TYR A 61 -8.20 1.35 12.38
N MET A 62 -8.00 1.44 13.70
CA MET A 62 -8.78 0.67 14.67
C MET A 62 -10.27 1.01 14.63
N ASN A 63 -10.62 2.28 14.36
CA ASN A 63 -12.02 2.72 14.36
C ASN A 63 -12.73 2.49 13.01
N TYR A 64 -12.02 2.52 11.87
CA TYR A 64 -12.65 2.51 10.54
C TYR A 64 -12.30 1.31 9.69
N CYS A 65 -11.17 0.66 9.92
CA CYS A 65 -10.64 -0.39 9.04
C CYS A 65 -10.62 -1.76 9.72
N TYR A 66 -10.30 -1.82 11.02
CA TYR A 66 -10.08 -3.06 11.75
C TYR A 66 -11.31 -3.96 11.80
N GLY A 67 -12.53 -3.44 11.72
CA GLY A 67 -13.72 -4.26 11.65
C GLY A 67 -13.81 -5.20 10.44
N CYS A 68 -13.08 -4.88 9.36
CA CYS A 68 -13.07 -5.64 8.12
C CYS A 68 -11.67 -6.17 7.74
N HIS A 69 -10.59 -5.54 8.18
CA HIS A 69 -9.22 -5.85 7.80
C HIS A 69 -8.36 -6.24 8.99
N SER A 70 -7.85 -7.47 9.01
CA SER A 70 -6.87 -7.92 10.00
C SER A 70 -5.47 -7.36 9.72
N LEU A 71 -4.63 -7.34 10.76
CA LEU A 71 -3.17 -7.30 10.70
C LEU A 71 -2.63 -8.60 11.34
N LYS A 72 -2.95 -9.74 10.74
CA LYS A 72 -2.77 -11.06 11.32
C LYS A 72 -1.33 -11.48 11.63
N TYR A 73 -0.33 -10.76 11.13
CA TYR A 73 1.07 -10.98 11.47
C TYR A 73 1.60 -9.98 12.50
N SER A 74 0.73 -9.08 12.99
CA SER A 74 1.04 -8.11 14.05
C SER A 74 0.36 -8.50 15.36
N ARG A 75 1.01 -8.19 16.48
CA ARG A 75 0.42 -8.34 17.81
C ARG A 75 0.11 -6.97 18.38
N TYR A 76 -1.00 -6.82 19.08
CA TYR A 76 -1.37 -5.56 19.75
C TYR A 76 -0.22 -5.02 20.60
N LYS A 77 0.40 -5.89 21.42
CA LYS A 77 1.54 -5.49 22.26
C LYS A 77 2.69 -4.90 21.43
N ARG A 78 3.05 -5.52 20.32
CA ARG A 78 4.16 -5.07 19.48
C ARG A 78 3.85 -3.71 18.86
N VAL A 79 2.64 -3.51 18.36
CA VAL A 79 2.20 -2.23 17.80
C VAL A 79 2.21 -1.14 18.86
N ALA A 80 1.71 -1.42 20.07
CA ALA A 80 1.75 -0.47 21.18
C ALA A 80 3.18 -0.05 21.54
N GLU A 81 4.10 -1.01 21.64
CA GLU A 81 5.52 -0.76 21.97
C GLU A 81 6.22 0.06 20.87
N ASP A 82 6.03 -0.29 19.61
CA ASP A 82 6.63 0.42 18.46
C ASP A 82 6.14 1.85 18.33
N LEU A 83 4.89 2.11 18.73
CA LEU A 83 4.27 3.43 18.69
C LEU A 83 4.38 4.19 20.01
N LEU A 84 5.09 3.65 21.01
CA LEU A 84 5.28 4.27 22.33
C LEU A 84 3.94 4.55 23.06
N ILE A 85 2.95 3.69 22.87
CA ILE A 85 1.65 3.77 23.56
C ILE A 85 1.73 2.88 24.81
N PRO A 86 1.42 3.41 26.01
CA PRO A 86 1.34 2.57 27.23
C PRO A 86 0.38 1.40 27.03
N LEU A 87 0.80 0.19 27.40
CA LEU A 87 0.01 -1.04 27.14
C LEU A 87 -1.39 -0.97 27.74
N GLU A 88 -1.53 -0.46 28.96
CA GLU A 88 -2.82 -0.28 29.61
C GLU A 88 -3.72 0.69 28.84
N MET A 89 -3.15 1.78 28.31
CA MET A 89 -3.89 2.74 27.49
C MET A 89 -4.34 2.09 26.18
N TYR A 90 -3.49 1.30 25.55
CA TYR A 90 -3.81 0.58 24.30
C TYR A 90 -4.95 -0.42 24.55
N GLU A 91 -4.82 -1.24 25.59
CA GLU A 91 -5.79 -2.29 25.94
C GLU A 91 -7.17 -1.71 26.25
N ASN A 92 -7.22 -0.61 27.02
CA ASN A 92 -8.48 0.00 27.42
C ASN A 92 -9.17 0.82 26.32
N ASN A 93 -8.45 1.29 25.28
CA ASN A 93 -8.99 2.25 24.32
C ASN A 93 -8.94 1.78 22.86
N LEU A 94 -8.17 0.76 22.53
CA LEU A 94 -7.97 0.32 21.13
C LEU A 94 -8.24 -1.19 20.92
N ILE A 95 -8.51 -1.98 21.96
CA ILE A 95 -8.95 -3.37 21.83
C ILE A 95 -10.44 -3.44 22.13
N PHE A 96 -11.27 -3.55 21.09
CA PHE A 96 -12.73 -3.46 21.20
C PHE A 96 -13.43 -4.83 21.24
N ASP A 97 -12.72 -5.90 20.89
CA ASP A 97 -13.26 -7.26 20.72
C ASP A 97 -13.02 -8.18 21.93
N GLY A 98 -12.40 -7.68 22.99
CA GLY A 98 -12.04 -8.43 24.18
C GLY A 98 -10.78 -9.31 24.02
N SER A 99 -10.04 -9.16 22.93
CA SER A 99 -8.73 -9.78 22.74
C SER A 99 -7.73 -9.31 23.79
N LYS A 100 -6.72 -10.14 24.08
CA LYS A 100 -5.65 -9.78 25.00
C LYS A 100 -4.52 -9.07 24.27
N ILE A 101 -3.82 -8.20 24.97
CA ILE A 101 -2.70 -7.42 24.44
C ILE A 101 -1.59 -8.25 23.75
N GLY A 102 -1.43 -9.51 24.12
CA GLY A 102 -0.46 -10.43 23.51
C GLY A 102 -0.95 -11.16 22.27
N GLU A 103 -2.23 -11.05 21.92
CA GLU A 103 -2.83 -11.75 20.78
C GLU A 103 -2.51 -11.08 19.45
N LEU A 104 -2.75 -11.80 18.36
CA LEU A 104 -2.63 -11.28 17.00
C LEU A 104 -3.83 -10.38 16.69
N MET A 105 -3.62 -9.42 15.82
CA MET A 105 -4.67 -8.48 15.39
C MET A 105 -5.52 -9.13 14.28
N GLU A 106 -6.35 -10.09 14.67
CA GLU A 106 -7.24 -10.83 13.78
C GLU A 106 -8.70 -10.47 14.07
N ILE A 107 -9.45 -10.16 13.00
CA ILE A 107 -10.88 -9.88 13.09
C ILE A 107 -11.69 -11.18 13.15
N SER A 108 -12.88 -11.10 13.71
CA SER A 108 -13.83 -12.22 13.78
C SER A 108 -14.65 -12.43 12.51
N LEU A 109 -14.56 -11.54 11.51
CA LEU A 109 -15.28 -11.65 10.24
C LEU A 109 -14.78 -12.88 9.46
N THR A 110 -15.64 -13.86 9.28
CA THR A 110 -15.32 -15.07 8.50
C THR A 110 -15.28 -14.76 7.01
N LYS A 111 -14.55 -15.59 6.27
CA LYS A 111 -14.51 -15.43 4.79
C LYS A 111 -15.89 -15.63 4.16
N GLU A 112 -16.70 -16.52 4.71
CA GLU A 112 -18.04 -16.81 4.23
C GLU A 112 -18.97 -15.61 4.42
N ASP A 113 -18.99 -15.05 5.65
CA ASP A 113 -19.79 -13.87 5.95
C ASP A 113 -19.35 -12.66 5.12
N ALA A 114 -18.04 -12.45 4.97
CA ALA A 114 -17.51 -11.37 4.16
C ALA A 114 -17.96 -11.46 2.69
N ILE A 115 -17.92 -12.66 2.09
CA ILE A 115 -18.38 -12.86 0.72
C ILE A 115 -19.88 -12.60 0.61
N ASN A 116 -20.66 -13.07 1.60
CA ASN A 116 -22.11 -12.90 1.61
C ASN A 116 -22.54 -11.43 1.80
N TRP A 117 -21.84 -10.68 2.64
CA TRP A 117 -22.22 -9.32 2.98
C TRP A 117 -21.57 -8.26 2.08
N LEU A 118 -20.30 -8.47 1.72
CA LEU A 118 -19.49 -7.47 1.00
C LEU A 118 -19.24 -7.86 -0.47
N GLY A 119 -19.61 -9.08 -0.87
CA GLY A 119 -19.30 -9.60 -2.21
C GLY A 119 -17.84 -9.98 -2.43
N ALA A 120 -16.96 -9.75 -1.44
CA ALA A 120 -15.54 -10.10 -1.48
C ALA A 120 -15.00 -10.25 -0.05
N TYR A 121 -13.92 -11.00 0.11
CA TYR A 121 -13.20 -11.07 1.38
C TYR A 121 -12.17 -9.94 1.44
N PRO A 122 -12.24 -9.04 2.45
CA PRO A 122 -11.25 -7.99 2.64
C PRO A 122 -9.85 -8.57 2.85
N PRO A 123 -8.80 -8.05 2.18
CA PRO A 123 -7.45 -8.55 2.38
C PRO A 123 -6.92 -8.20 3.78
N ASP A 124 -6.01 -9.04 4.28
CA ASP A 124 -5.16 -8.71 5.43
C ASP A 124 -4.19 -7.60 5.05
N LEU A 125 -4.07 -6.56 5.87
CA LEU A 125 -3.29 -5.37 5.52
C LEU A 125 -1.85 -5.39 6.04
N THR A 126 -1.42 -6.42 6.75
CA THR A 126 -0.07 -6.47 7.34
C THR A 126 1.05 -6.25 6.31
N LEU A 127 0.88 -6.76 5.10
CA LEU A 127 1.91 -6.72 4.05
C LEU A 127 1.46 -5.93 2.80
N GLU A 128 0.32 -5.24 2.85
CA GLU A 128 -0.21 -4.53 1.68
C GLU A 128 0.73 -3.41 1.18
N ALA A 129 1.39 -2.69 2.08
CA ALA A 129 2.37 -1.68 1.68
C ALA A 129 3.62 -2.28 1.00
N ARG A 130 3.96 -3.54 1.27
CA ARG A 130 5.04 -4.25 0.56
C ARG A 130 4.59 -4.76 -0.80
N LEU A 131 3.31 -5.16 -0.91
CA LEU A 131 2.73 -5.65 -2.15
C LEU A 131 2.43 -4.52 -3.13
N ARG A 132 1.78 -3.47 -2.65
CA ARG A 132 1.24 -2.39 -3.48
C ARG A 132 2.00 -1.08 -3.40
N ARG A 133 2.96 -0.94 -2.52
CA ARG A 133 3.70 0.27 -2.14
C ARG A 133 2.85 1.30 -1.37
N PRO A 134 3.48 2.14 -0.54
CA PRO A 134 2.77 3.15 0.26
C PRO A 134 2.04 4.20 -0.58
N ASP A 135 2.66 4.67 -1.66
CA ASP A 135 2.09 5.62 -2.60
C ASP A 135 0.78 5.10 -3.25
N TRP A 136 0.70 3.80 -3.53
CA TRP A 136 -0.53 3.20 -4.03
C TRP A 136 -1.66 3.26 -2.98
N ILE A 137 -1.36 2.93 -1.72
CA ILE A 137 -2.35 2.95 -0.63
C ILE A 137 -2.86 4.38 -0.42
N TYR A 138 -1.93 5.35 -0.38
CA TYR A 138 -2.24 6.76 -0.23
C TYR A 138 -3.14 7.27 -1.37
N THR A 139 -2.76 6.98 -2.61
CA THR A 139 -3.56 7.36 -3.78
C THR A 139 -4.91 6.66 -3.80
N TYR A 140 -4.97 5.37 -3.45
CA TYR A 140 -6.21 4.60 -3.39
C TYR A 140 -7.22 5.22 -2.43
N LEU A 141 -6.84 5.53 -1.21
CA LEU A 141 -7.73 6.07 -0.18
C LEU A 141 -8.27 7.46 -0.53
N ARG A 142 -7.56 8.24 -1.36
CA ARG A 142 -7.96 9.59 -1.81
C ARG A 142 -8.86 9.60 -3.05
N ASN A 143 -9.00 8.49 -3.76
CA ASN A 143 -9.57 8.47 -5.09
C ASN A 143 -10.90 7.74 -5.20
N TYR A 144 -11.69 7.76 -4.13
CA TYR A 144 -13.09 7.37 -4.18
C TYR A 144 -13.94 8.42 -4.89
N TYR A 145 -14.97 7.98 -5.62
CA TYR A 145 -15.93 8.85 -6.28
C TYR A 145 -17.33 8.22 -6.29
N PRO A 146 -18.41 9.02 -6.34
CA PRO A 146 -19.77 8.51 -6.44
C PRO A 146 -20.00 7.72 -7.74
N ASP A 147 -20.56 6.52 -7.61
CA ASP A 147 -20.93 5.66 -8.75
C ASP A 147 -22.17 4.84 -8.39
N SER A 148 -23.33 5.29 -8.84
CA SER A 148 -24.62 4.64 -8.56
C SER A 148 -24.79 3.25 -9.19
N SER A 149 -23.89 2.83 -10.06
CA SER A 149 -23.89 1.48 -10.63
C SER A 149 -23.30 0.44 -9.67
N ARG A 150 -22.62 0.90 -8.59
CA ARG A 150 -21.97 0.03 -7.61
C ARG A 150 -22.86 -0.23 -6.39
N PRO A 151 -22.73 -1.40 -5.73
CA PRO A 151 -23.56 -1.78 -4.58
C PRO A 151 -23.54 -0.77 -3.42
N TYR A 152 -22.40 -0.12 -3.19
CA TYR A 152 -22.23 0.88 -2.13
C TYR A 152 -22.29 2.33 -2.63
N GLY A 153 -22.71 2.56 -3.89
CA GLY A 153 -22.83 3.91 -4.45
C GLY A 153 -21.49 4.59 -4.75
N VAL A 154 -20.37 3.88 -4.64
CA VAL A 154 -19.01 4.43 -4.81
C VAL A 154 -18.14 3.51 -5.64
N ASN A 155 -17.14 4.09 -6.31
CA ASN A 155 -16.09 3.38 -7.03
C ASN A 155 -14.74 4.06 -6.75
N ASN A 156 -13.65 3.49 -7.26
CA ASN A 156 -12.31 4.01 -7.03
C ASN A 156 -11.53 4.10 -8.35
N ARG A 157 -10.81 5.21 -8.56
CA ARG A 157 -10.03 5.45 -9.80
C ARG A 157 -8.78 4.59 -9.88
N VAL A 158 -8.20 4.22 -8.73
CA VAL A 158 -7.01 3.37 -8.65
C VAL A 158 -7.37 1.90 -8.82
N TYR A 159 -8.49 1.47 -8.24
CA TYR A 159 -8.98 0.09 -8.30
C TYR A 159 -10.45 0.07 -8.72
N GLN A 160 -10.67 -0.06 -10.03
CA GLN A 160 -12.02 -0.06 -10.59
C GLN A 160 -12.84 -1.27 -10.13
N ASN A 161 -14.16 -1.06 -10.04
CA ASN A 161 -15.11 -2.06 -9.57
C ASN A 161 -14.86 -2.51 -8.12
N VAL A 162 -14.37 -1.59 -7.28
CA VAL A 162 -14.11 -1.86 -5.86
C VAL A 162 -15.37 -2.33 -5.13
N ASN A 163 -15.21 -3.31 -4.25
CA ASN A 163 -16.27 -3.77 -3.33
C ASN A 163 -16.12 -3.18 -1.91
N MET A 164 -15.01 -2.52 -1.62
CA MET A 164 -14.81 -1.80 -0.37
C MET A 164 -15.65 -0.51 -0.41
N PRO A 165 -16.56 -0.28 0.55
CA PRO A 165 -17.25 0.99 0.66
C PRO A 165 -16.28 2.12 1.00
N HIS A 166 -16.67 3.37 0.75
CA HIS A 166 -15.88 4.52 1.17
C HIS A 166 -16.07 4.79 2.67
N VAL A 167 -15.33 4.05 3.50
CA VAL A 167 -15.48 4.09 4.97
C VAL A 167 -15.09 5.43 5.60
N LEU A 168 -14.38 6.28 4.88
CA LEU A 168 -13.95 7.62 5.32
C LEU A 168 -14.79 8.76 4.71
N GLU A 169 -15.92 8.45 4.08
CA GLU A 169 -16.78 9.44 3.40
C GLU A 169 -17.23 10.56 4.34
N ASP A 170 -17.64 10.22 5.57
CA ASP A 170 -18.04 11.21 6.57
C ASP A 170 -16.89 12.15 6.95
N MET A 171 -15.68 11.63 7.06
CA MET A 171 -14.50 12.47 7.30
C MET A 171 -14.20 13.36 6.10
N GLN A 172 -14.27 12.84 4.88
CA GLN A 172 -14.06 13.61 3.66
C GLN A 172 -15.07 14.77 3.53
N ASN A 173 -16.32 14.55 3.91
CA ASN A 173 -17.38 15.55 3.81
C ASN A 173 -17.35 16.61 4.93
N ASN A 174 -16.77 16.29 6.09
CA ASN A 174 -16.82 17.16 7.28
C ASN A 174 -15.49 17.85 7.60
N LEU A 175 -14.37 17.39 7.04
CA LEU A 175 -13.07 18.00 7.24
C LEU A 175 -12.70 18.92 6.06
N SER A 176 -11.81 19.88 6.31
CA SER A 176 -11.16 20.59 5.20
C SER A 176 -10.29 19.62 4.39
N GLU A 177 -10.00 19.93 3.13
CA GLU A 177 -9.16 19.11 2.26
C GLU A 177 -7.81 18.77 2.91
N SER A 178 -7.15 19.77 3.50
CA SER A 178 -5.86 19.57 4.18
C SER A 178 -5.96 18.68 5.42
N GLN A 179 -7.05 18.75 6.17
CA GLN A 179 -7.27 17.88 7.34
C GLN A 179 -7.56 16.45 6.89
N TYR A 180 -8.35 16.27 5.85
CA TYR A 180 -8.61 14.95 5.28
C TYR A 180 -7.33 14.33 4.70
N ASP A 181 -6.54 15.10 3.96
CA ASP A 181 -5.25 14.64 3.45
C ASP A 181 -4.30 14.19 4.58
N GLN A 182 -4.30 14.89 5.71
CA GLN A 182 -3.53 14.47 6.88
C GLN A 182 -4.04 13.15 7.47
N VAL A 183 -5.34 12.95 7.55
CA VAL A 183 -5.93 11.66 8.00
C VAL A 183 -5.49 10.52 7.08
N ILE A 184 -5.56 10.72 5.76
CA ILE A 184 -5.12 9.70 4.80
C ILE A 184 -3.62 9.44 4.88
N TYR A 185 -2.82 10.50 5.05
CA TYR A 185 -1.37 10.37 5.25
C TYR A 185 -1.04 9.52 6.49
N ASP A 186 -1.61 9.88 7.65
CA ASP A 186 -1.42 9.19 8.92
C ASP A 186 -1.84 7.70 8.80
N LEU A 187 -2.99 7.44 8.17
CA LEU A 187 -3.50 6.10 7.95
C LEU A 187 -2.62 5.29 6.97
N SER A 188 -2.11 5.92 5.93
CA SER A 188 -1.22 5.25 4.98
C SER A 188 0.12 4.89 5.61
N LEU A 189 0.62 5.73 6.52
CA LEU A 189 1.89 5.56 7.20
C LEU A 189 1.94 4.32 8.08
N ILE A 190 0.83 3.94 8.73
CA ILE A 190 0.81 2.77 9.62
C ILE A 190 0.95 1.43 8.89
N HIS A 191 0.76 1.39 7.58
CA HIS A 191 0.90 0.17 6.78
C HIS A 191 2.36 -0.11 6.36
N ILE A 192 3.31 0.75 6.69
CA ILE A 192 4.73 0.63 6.37
C ILE A 192 5.49 -0.07 7.48
#